data_6a89a48bf2a484f0f36bba82d4c10177
#
_entry.id   6a89a48bf2a484f0f36bba82d4c10177
#
_cell.length_a   1.000
_cell.length_b   1.000
_cell.length_c   1.000
_cell.angle_alpha   90.00
_cell.angle_beta   90.00
_cell.angle_gamma   90.00
#
_symmetry.space_group_name_H-M   'P 1'
#
loop_
_entity.id
_entity.type
_entity.pdbx_description
1 polymer ?
#
loop_
_entity_poly.entity_id
_entity_poly.type
_entity_poly.pdbx_seq_one_letter_code
_entity_poly.pdbx_strand_id
1 'polypeptide(L)'
;MQCNNTPKGQKILTAESSVPSRYAFTYQRKTNFELDLDSIAEMKYRTLDSATFFKLFKNTSLESYYSPYSKNFLYSYQDSTNSVQAVTMVFVQEFYNYYLKYLTFNDEDDLIDSLDVAGFGGDGGSGFNISGAFNNDSVYYRTSTYINNIEDSVTGEWITETDTVKTRFLFRRNGQIIELAN
;
A
#
# COMPACT_ATOMS: atom_id res chain seq x y z
N MET A 1 -37.51 24.57 -14.96
CA MET A 1 -36.74 23.33 -15.29
C MET A 1 -35.46 23.37 -14.52
N GLN A 2 -35.36 22.62 -13.42
CA GLN A 2 -34.12 22.48 -12.66
C GLN A 2 -33.45 21.20 -13.14
N CYS A 3 -32.26 21.32 -13.73
CA CYS A 3 -31.43 20.17 -14.07
C CYS A 3 -30.76 19.67 -12.80
N ASN A 4 -31.22 18.55 -12.27
CA ASN A 4 -30.50 17.78 -11.25
C ASN A 4 -29.31 17.08 -11.91
N ASN A 5 -28.12 17.69 -11.82
CA ASN A 5 -26.88 17.03 -12.10
C ASN A 5 -26.47 16.23 -10.85
N THR A 6 -26.95 15.00 -10.74
CA THR A 6 -26.33 14.01 -9.85
C THR A 6 -25.03 13.57 -10.50
N PRO A 7 -23.86 13.61 -9.82
CA PRO A 7 -22.61 13.09 -10.37
C PRO A 7 -22.77 11.59 -10.58
N LYS A 8 -22.84 11.16 -11.84
CA LYS A 8 -22.76 9.76 -12.24
C LYS A 8 -21.31 9.31 -12.00
N GLY A 9 -21.09 8.41 -11.06
CA GLY A 9 -19.81 7.73 -10.97
C GLY A 9 -19.27 7.32 -9.60
N GLN A 10 -20.02 7.52 -8.53
CA GLN A 10 -19.69 6.81 -7.29
C GLN A 10 -20.45 5.48 -7.26
N LYS A 11 -19.78 4.41 -7.68
CA LYS A 11 -20.19 3.06 -7.29
C LYS A 11 -19.95 2.99 -5.78
N ILE A 12 -21.01 3.16 -4.99
CA ILE A 12 -20.97 2.81 -3.57
C ILE A 12 -20.67 1.31 -3.57
N LEU A 13 -19.54 0.91 -2.99
CA LEU A 13 -19.22 -0.48 -2.73
C LEU A 13 -20.45 -1.12 -2.09
N THR A 14 -21.16 -1.96 -2.83
CA THR A 14 -22.35 -2.62 -2.34
C THR A 14 -21.95 -3.65 -1.27
N ALA A 15 -22.91 -4.07 -0.44
CA ALA A 15 -22.67 -5.03 0.65
C ALA A 15 -22.14 -6.40 0.17
N GLU A 16 -21.99 -6.62 -1.15
CA GLU A 16 -21.45 -7.80 -1.78
C GLU A 16 -19.96 -7.70 -2.11
N SER A 17 -19.35 -6.50 -2.08
CA SER A 17 -17.92 -6.32 -2.29
C SER A 17 -17.14 -6.93 -1.13
N SER A 18 -16.13 -7.74 -1.43
CA SER A 18 -15.21 -8.31 -0.44
C SER A 18 -14.28 -7.27 0.18
N VAL A 19 -14.08 -6.15 -0.49
CA VAL A 19 -13.39 -4.99 0.08
C VAL A 19 -14.31 -4.38 1.16
N PRO A 20 -13.84 -4.25 2.43
CA PRO A 20 -14.70 -3.90 3.54
C PRO A 20 -15.43 -2.56 3.34
N SER A 21 -16.71 -2.61 2.94
CA SER A 21 -17.57 -1.42 2.79
C SER A 21 -18.13 -0.89 4.12
N ARG A 22 -17.92 -1.63 5.22
CA ARG A 22 -18.60 -1.39 6.51
C ARG A 22 -18.10 -0.19 7.28
N TYR A 23 -17.07 0.47 6.82
CA TYR A 23 -16.54 1.64 7.49
C TYR A 23 -16.83 2.85 6.61
N ALA A 24 -17.56 3.82 7.13
CA ALA A 24 -17.73 5.13 6.51
C ALA A 24 -16.36 5.82 6.50
N PHE A 25 -15.53 5.47 5.52
CA PHE A 25 -14.26 6.13 5.32
C PHE A 25 -14.53 7.45 4.59
N THR A 26 -14.01 8.51 5.16
CA THR A 26 -13.84 9.74 4.41
C THR A 26 -12.92 9.42 3.23
N TYR A 27 -13.46 9.48 2.03
CA TYR A 27 -12.67 9.43 0.82
C TYR A 27 -11.60 10.52 0.90
N GLN A 28 -10.35 10.15 0.95
CA GLN A 28 -9.22 11.06 0.85
C GLN A 28 -8.27 10.49 -0.18
N ARG A 29 -8.23 11.12 -1.35
CA ARG A 29 -7.14 10.91 -2.28
C ARG A 29 -5.86 11.36 -1.60
N LYS A 30 -5.02 10.40 -1.23
CA LYS A 30 -3.69 10.68 -0.73
C LYS A 30 -2.74 10.81 -1.93
N THR A 31 -2.04 11.91 -1.97
CA THR A 31 -1.00 12.17 -2.98
C THR A 31 0.40 11.87 -2.46
N ASN A 32 0.59 11.94 -1.14
CA ASN A 32 1.85 11.63 -0.46
C ASN A 32 1.64 10.40 0.41
N PHE A 33 2.60 9.48 0.36
CA PHE A 33 2.61 8.27 1.15
C PHE A 33 3.86 8.21 2.00
N GLU A 34 3.63 8.17 3.30
CA GLU A 34 4.59 7.95 4.35
C GLU A 34 3.94 7.09 5.40
N LEU A 35 4.68 6.21 6.02
CA LEU A 35 4.18 5.30 7.05
C LEU A 35 5.07 5.43 8.29
N ASP A 36 4.44 5.58 9.44
CA ASP A 36 5.07 5.62 10.74
C ASP A 36 4.31 4.79 11.78
N LEU A 37 4.89 4.60 12.95
CA LEU A 37 4.29 3.81 14.02
C LEU A 37 2.99 4.41 14.56
N ASP A 38 2.87 5.72 14.59
CA ASP A 38 1.67 6.41 15.08
C ASP A 38 0.49 6.16 14.14
N SER A 39 0.74 6.28 12.82
CA SER A 39 -0.24 5.93 11.79
C SER A 39 -0.72 4.48 11.93
N ILE A 40 0.18 3.55 12.24
CA ILE A 40 -0.16 2.13 12.43
C ILE A 40 -0.98 1.93 13.72
N ALA A 41 -0.64 2.61 14.80
CA ALA A 41 -1.37 2.51 16.06
C ALA A 41 -2.85 2.93 15.91
N GLU A 42 -3.12 3.92 15.06
CA GLU A 42 -4.48 4.36 14.74
C GLU A 42 -5.27 3.33 13.90
N MET A 43 -4.59 2.44 13.18
CA MET A 43 -5.23 1.47 12.27
C MET A 43 -5.71 0.19 12.93
N LYS A 44 -5.42 -0.04 14.20
CA LYS A 44 -5.76 -1.30 14.92
C LYS A 44 -7.21 -1.73 14.82
N TYR A 45 -8.13 -0.81 14.58
CA TYR A 45 -9.57 -1.08 14.41
C TYR A 45 -9.99 -1.41 12.97
N ARG A 46 -9.05 -1.40 12.02
CA ARG A 46 -9.27 -1.63 10.59
C ARG A 46 -8.66 -2.92 10.10
N THR A 47 -8.37 -3.85 11.04
CA THR A 47 -7.73 -5.13 10.74
C THR A 47 -8.60 -5.98 9.82
N LEU A 48 -7.99 -6.57 8.80
CA LEU A 48 -8.61 -7.62 8.00
C LEU A 48 -8.65 -8.92 8.81
N ASP A 49 -9.81 -9.57 8.84
CA ASP A 49 -9.88 -10.96 9.29
C ASP A 49 -9.34 -11.92 8.22
N SER A 50 -9.03 -13.16 8.65
CA SER A 50 -8.44 -14.17 7.77
C SER A 50 -9.35 -14.53 6.58
N ALA A 51 -10.66 -14.59 6.78
CA ALA A 51 -11.60 -14.93 5.70
C ALA A 51 -11.61 -13.86 4.62
N THR A 52 -11.65 -12.58 5.01
CA THR A 52 -11.57 -11.45 4.09
C THR A 52 -10.20 -11.39 3.41
N PHE A 53 -9.11 -11.66 4.14
CA PHE A 53 -7.77 -11.68 3.58
C PHE A 53 -7.66 -12.74 2.46
N PHE A 54 -8.03 -13.98 2.73
CA PHE A 54 -7.94 -15.05 1.74
C PHE A 54 -8.93 -14.86 0.58
N LYS A 55 -10.07 -14.25 0.81
CA LYS A 55 -11.00 -13.93 -0.27
C LYS A 55 -10.36 -12.94 -1.28
N LEU A 56 -9.57 -11.97 -0.81
CA LEU A 56 -8.94 -10.96 -1.65
C LEU A 56 -7.61 -11.43 -2.27
N PHE A 57 -6.83 -12.22 -1.55
CA PHE A 57 -5.41 -12.42 -1.87
C PHE A 57 -5.02 -13.88 -2.13
N LYS A 58 -5.95 -14.84 -1.99
CA LYS A 58 -5.68 -16.24 -2.30
C LYS A 58 -5.20 -16.39 -3.75
N ASN A 59 -4.13 -17.16 -3.93
CA ASN A 59 -3.46 -17.37 -5.22
C ASN A 59 -2.82 -16.11 -5.84
N THR A 60 -2.63 -15.06 -5.05
CA THR A 60 -1.83 -13.89 -5.46
C THR A 60 -0.47 -13.89 -4.77
N SER A 61 0.46 -13.04 -5.23
CA SER A 61 1.74 -12.84 -4.55
C SER A 61 1.61 -12.29 -3.12
N LEU A 62 0.45 -11.72 -2.80
CA LEU A 62 0.17 -11.14 -1.48
C LEU A 62 -0.28 -12.18 -0.44
N GLU A 63 -0.60 -13.40 -0.86
CA GLU A 63 -0.98 -14.48 0.07
C GLU A 63 0.12 -14.76 1.10
N SER A 64 1.39 -14.63 0.72
CA SER A 64 2.55 -14.82 1.59
C SER A 64 2.64 -13.83 2.77
N TYR A 65 1.92 -12.72 2.70
CA TYR A 65 1.84 -11.75 3.82
C TYR A 65 0.84 -12.17 4.91
N TYR A 66 0.13 -13.28 4.71
CA TYR A 66 -0.72 -13.80 5.77
C TYR A 66 0.10 -14.47 6.86
N SER A 67 -0.14 -14.06 8.09
CA SER A 67 0.32 -14.77 9.28
C SER A 67 -0.76 -14.68 10.36
N PRO A 68 -1.00 -15.73 11.13
CA PRO A 68 -1.95 -15.67 12.25
C PRO A 68 -1.50 -14.70 13.35
N TYR A 69 -0.24 -14.30 13.33
CA TYR A 69 0.37 -13.37 14.28
C TYR A 69 0.51 -11.95 13.74
N SER A 70 0.44 -11.77 12.43
CA SER A 70 0.52 -10.45 11.78
C SER A 70 -0.88 -9.92 11.50
N LYS A 71 -1.03 -8.60 11.62
CA LYS A 71 -2.28 -7.92 11.33
C LYS A 71 -2.10 -7.09 10.07
N ASN A 72 -2.98 -7.31 9.09
CA ASN A 72 -3.05 -6.50 7.90
C ASN A 72 -4.21 -5.51 8.04
N PHE A 73 -4.02 -4.27 7.59
CA PHE A 73 -4.94 -3.17 7.87
C PHE A 73 -5.36 -2.47 6.59
N LEU A 74 -6.64 -2.18 6.44
CA LEU A 74 -7.09 -1.23 5.44
C LEU A 74 -6.68 0.19 5.89
N TYR A 75 -5.95 0.91 5.04
CA TYR A 75 -5.47 2.26 5.31
C TYR A 75 -6.39 3.32 4.73
N SER A 76 -6.64 3.31 3.41
CA SER A 76 -7.51 4.26 2.76
C SER A 76 -8.10 3.74 1.46
N TYR A 77 -9.22 4.33 1.05
CA TYR A 77 -9.72 4.21 -0.30
C TYR A 77 -9.08 5.28 -1.17
N GLN A 78 -8.76 4.92 -2.40
CA GLN A 78 -8.18 5.79 -3.40
C GLN A 78 -9.18 6.04 -4.54
N ASP A 79 -8.78 6.88 -5.51
CA ASP A 79 -9.61 7.14 -6.69
C ASP A 79 -9.91 5.83 -7.43
N SER A 80 -11.20 5.64 -7.72
CA SER A 80 -11.69 4.47 -8.44
C SER A 80 -12.33 4.93 -9.74
N THR A 81 -12.15 4.14 -10.79
CA THR A 81 -12.90 4.30 -12.05
C THR A 81 -14.12 3.36 -12.05
N ASN A 82 -14.92 3.37 -13.13
CA ASN A 82 -16.07 2.47 -13.23
C ASN A 82 -15.67 0.97 -13.23
N SER A 83 -14.43 0.64 -13.59
CA SER A 83 -13.93 -0.73 -13.75
C SER A 83 -12.73 -1.05 -12.87
N VAL A 84 -12.20 -0.09 -12.11
CA VAL A 84 -11.04 -0.30 -11.23
C VAL A 84 -11.31 0.35 -9.89
N GLN A 85 -11.15 -0.43 -8.84
CA GLN A 85 -11.16 0.04 -7.47
C GLN A 85 -9.73 0.12 -6.95
N ALA A 86 -9.40 1.17 -6.21
CA ALA A 86 -8.09 1.35 -5.64
C ALA A 86 -8.16 1.57 -4.13
N VAL A 87 -7.30 0.87 -3.40
CA VAL A 87 -7.18 1.00 -1.95
C VAL A 87 -5.71 0.98 -1.55
N THR A 88 -5.42 1.48 -0.37
CA THR A 88 -4.13 1.24 0.26
C THR A 88 -4.31 0.42 1.52
N MET A 89 -3.39 -0.51 1.73
CA MET A 89 -3.40 -1.42 2.88
C MET A 89 -2.01 -1.54 3.47
N VAL A 90 -1.94 -1.63 4.81
CA VAL A 90 -0.70 -1.96 5.51
C VAL A 90 -0.60 -3.47 5.67
N PHE A 91 0.50 -4.02 5.21
CA PHE A 91 0.93 -5.39 5.42
C PHE A 91 2.07 -5.43 6.42
N VAL A 92 1.97 -6.32 7.39
CA VAL A 92 3.01 -6.52 8.40
C VAL A 92 3.68 -7.85 8.14
N GLN A 93 4.99 -7.85 7.95
CA GLN A 93 5.80 -9.04 7.74
C GLN A 93 6.87 -9.13 8.83
N GLU A 94 7.07 -10.35 9.37
CA GLU A 94 8.12 -10.64 10.35
C GLU A 94 8.13 -9.74 11.58
N PHE A 95 6.94 -9.22 12.00
CA PHE A 95 6.72 -8.34 13.15
C PHE A 95 7.34 -6.94 13.08
N TYR A 96 8.33 -6.71 12.21
CA TYR A 96 9.13 -5.48 12.18
C TYR A 96 9.07 -4.76 10.84
N ASN A 97 8.56 -5.39 9.79
CA ASN A 97 8.50 -4.84 8.45
C ASN A 97 7.06 -4.44 8.13
N TYR A 98 6.86 -3.17 7.85
CA TYR A 98 5.57 -2.58 7.55
C TYR A 98 5.59 -2.04 6.12
N TYR A 99 4.65 -2.49 5.30
CA TYR A 99 4.51 -2.06 3.92
C TYR A 99 3.13 -1.48 3.69
N LEU A 100 3.06 -0.24 3.25
CA LEU A 100 1.84 0.35 2.71
C LEU A 100 1.79 0.05 1.23
N LYS A 101 0.88 -0.83 0.84
CA LYS A 101 0.69 -1.20 -0.57
C LYS A 101 -0.51 -0.45 -1.14
N TYR A 102 -0.31 0.12 -2.34
CA TYR A 102 -1.40 0.56 -3.20
C TYR A 102 -1.84 -0.65 -4.01
N LEU A 103 -3.13 -0.97 -3.96
CA LEU A 103 -3.74 -2.15 -4.57
C LEU A 103 -4.82 -1.70 -5.53
N THR A 104 -4.87 -2.32 -6.68
CA THR A 104 -5.92 -2.12 -7.68
C THR A 104 -6.68 -3.42 -7.93
N PHE A 105 -8.00 -3.32 -7.99
CA PHE A 105 -8.90 -4.47 -8.20
C PHE A 105 -9.84 -4.17 -9.37
N ASN A 106 -10.27 -5.23 -10.07
CA ASN A 106 -11.35 -5.13 -11.05
C ASN A 106 -12.72 -5.07 -10.35
N ASP A 107 -13.81 -5.04 -11.12
CA ASP A 107 -15.18 -5.00 -10.62
C ASP A 107 -15.68 -6.36 -10.07
N GLU A 108 -14.89 -7.42 -10.24
CA GLU A 108 -15.10 -8.76 -9.66
C GLU A 108 -14.32 -8.97 -8.35
N ASP A 109 -13.64 -7.90 -7.84
CA ASP A 109 -12.76 -7.90 -6.68
C ASP A 109 -11.44 -8.71 -6.89
N ASP A 110 -11.06 -9.02 -8.12
CA ASP A 110 -9.77 -9.64 -8.39
C ASP A 110 -8.64 -8.59 -8.38
N LEU A 111 -7.53 -8.95 -7.76
CA LEU A 111 -6.35 -8.10 -7.72
C LEU A 111 -5.75 -7.96 -9.14
N ILE A 112 -5.66 -6.72 -9.62
CA ILE A 112 -5.01 -6.40 -10.89
C ILE A 112 -3.51 -6.18 -10.68
N ASP A 113 -3.14 -5.33 -9.71
CA ASP A 113 -1.75 -4.98 -9.46
C ASP A 113 -1.53 -4.45 -8.04
N SER A 114 -0.25 -4.39 -7.62
CA SER A 114 0.13 -3.86 -6.32
C SER A 114 1.50 -3.18 -6.35
N LEU A 115 1.68 -2.13 -5.54
CA LEU A 115 2.94 -1.41 -5.37
C LEU A 115 3.15 -1.02 -3.91
N ASP A 116 4.37 -1.23 -3.39
CA ASP A 116 4.79 -0.63 -2.13
C ASP A 116 4.98 0.88 -2.32
N VAL A 117 4.05 1.66 -1.76
CA VAL A 117 4.09 3.14 -1.86
C VAL A 117 4.71 3.78 -0.63
N ALA A 118 4.70 3.12 0.52
CA ALA A 118 5.47 3.50 1.70
C ALA A 118 5.80 2.25 2.52
N GLY A 119 6.74 2.38 3.42
CA GLY A 119 7.09 1.29 4.33
C GLY A 119 8.31 1.60 5.15
N PHE A 120 8.47 0.86 6.21
CA PHE A 120 9.69 0.89 7.02
C PHE A 120 9.84 -0.44 7.73
N GLY A 121 11.06 -0.73 8.12
CA GLY A 121 11.36 -1.93 8.88
C GLY A 121 12.84 -2.10 9.07
N GLY A 122 13.20 -3.20 9.71
CA GLY A 122 14.57 -3.61 9.94
C GLY A 122 14.72 -4.37 11.23
N ASP A 123 15.82 -5.05 11.36
CA ASP A 123 16.33 -5.62 12.58
C ASP A 123 17.60 -4.85 13.01
N GLY A 124 18.24 -5.22 14.09
CA GLY A 124 19.39 -4.48 14.65
C GLY A 124 20.61 -4.31 13.71
N GLY A 125 20.65 -4.97 12.56
CA GLY A 125 21.74 -4.93 11.58
C GLY A 125 21.40 -4.22 10.29
N SER A 126 20.12 -4.15 9.89
CA SER A 126 19.70 -3.54 8.64
C SER A 126 18.32 -2.92 8.76
N GLY A 127 18.02 -2.00 7.86
CA GLY A 127 16.72 -1.35 7.83
C GLY A 127 16.36 -0.81 6.45
N PHE A 128 15.09 -0.44 6.29
CA PHE A 128 14.65 0.25 5.09
C PHE A 128 13.59 1.31 5.43
N ASN A 129 13.50 2.30 4.56
CA ASN A 129 12.41 3.26 4.53
C ASN A 129 11.97 3.48 3.09
N ILE A 130 10.67 3.42 2.84
CA ILE A 130 10.04 3.68 1.54
C ILE A 130 9.06 4.82 1.74
N SER A 131 9.15 5.84 0.89
CA SER A 131 8.19 6.93 0.83
C SER A 131 8.02 7.41 -0.60
N GLY A 132 6.98 8.20 -0.85
CA GLY A 132 6.81 8.76 -2.17
C GLY A 132 5.56 9.60 -2.34
N ALA A 133 5.43 10.15 -3.56
CA ALA A 133 4.32 11.04 -3.89
C ALA A 133 3.93 10.94 -5.36
N PHE A 134 2.65 11.20 -5.62
CA PHE A 134 2.17 11.47 -6.97
C PHE A 134 2.57 12.89 -7.39
N ASN A 135 3.26 12.99 -8.54
CA ASN A 135 3.52 14.29 -9.16
C ASN A 135 2.29 14.82 -9.92
N ASN A 136 1.48 13.88 -10.44
CA ASN A 136 0.20 14.14 -11.09
C ASN A 136 -0.71 12.92 -10.86
N ASP A 137 -1.88 12.89 -11.52
CA ASP A 137 -2.89 11.84 -11.30
C ASP A 137 -2.44 10.42 -11.66
N SER A 138 -1.31 10.25 -12.31
CA SER A 138 -0.89 8.94 -12.83
C SER A 138 0.59 8.60 -12.61
N VAL A 139 1.46 9.55 -12.29
CA VAL A 139 2.89 9.28 -12.11
C VAL A 139 3.26 9.40 -10.65
N TYR A 140 3.75 8.30 -10.09
CA TYR A 140 4.20 8.18 -8.71
C TYR A 140 5.73 8.10 -8.66
N TYR A 141 6.33 8.88 -7.77
CA TYR A 141 7.76 8.89 -7.47
C TYR A 141 8.00 8.24 -6.13
N ARG A 142 8.77 7.15 -6.13
CA ARG A 142 9.16 6.43 -4.92
C ARG A 142 10.63 6.67 -4.60
N THR A 143 10.92 6.88 -3.33
CA THR A 143 12.26 6.84 -2.76
C THR A 143 12.34 5.68 -1.79
N SER A 144 13.29 4.78 -2.02
CA SER A 144 13.60 3.66 -1.13
C SER A 144 15.00 3.84 -0.58
N THR A 145 15.14 3.91 0.74
CA THR A 145 16.41 4.02 1.44
C THR A 145 16.68 2.73 2.21
N TYR A 146 17.84 2.14 2.00
CA TYR A 146 18.31 0.94 2.68
C TYR A 146 19.48 1.30 3.58
N ILE A 147 19.49 0.79 4.79
CA ILE A 147 20.49 1.05 5.81
C ILE A 147 21.09 -0.29 6.21
N ASN A 148 22.41 -0.42 6.11
CA ASN A 148 23.14 -1.59 6.54
C ASN A 148 24.22 -1.18 7.54
N ASN A 149 24.24 -1.84 8.69
CA ASN A 149 25.32 -1.72 9.67
C ASN A 149 26.26 -2.89 9.46
N ILE A 150 27.49 -2.59 9.08
CA ILE A 150 28.53 -3.58 8.76
C ILE A 150 29.66 -3.42 9.78
N GLU A 151 30.06 -4.52 10.42
CA GLU A 151 31.23 -4.50 11.27
C GLU A 151 32.50 -4.53 10.41
N ASP A 152 33.34 -3.52 10.56
CA ASP A 152 34.68 -3.52 9.93
C ASP A 152 35.52 -4.64 10.53
N SER A 153 35.88 -5.61 9.71
CA SER A 153 36.63 -6.80 10.13
C SER A 153 38.05 -6.51 10.61
N VAL A 154 38.57 -5.30 10.37
CA VAL A 154 39.92 -4.90 10.76
C VAL A 154 39.91 -4.11 12.06
N THR A 155 38.96 -3.18 12.20
CA THR A 155 38.88 -2.30 13.37
C THR A 155 37.88 -2.76 14.42
N GLY A 156 36.92 -3.62 14.05
CA GLY A 156 35.76 -4.00 14.88
C GLY A 156 34.75 -2.87 15.08
N GLU A 157 34.88 -1.78 14.34
CA GLU A 157 33.93 -0.67 14.40
C GLU A 157 32.72 -0.92 13.49
N TRP A 158 31.55 -0.43 13.92
CA TRP A 158 30.33 -0.51 13.12
C TRP A 158 30.26 0.67 12.13
N ILE A 159 30.16 0.36 10.85
CA ILE A 159 29.99 1.33 9.77
C ILE A 159 28.55 1.25 9.27
N THR A 160 27.88 2.39 9.18
CA THR A 160 26.54 2.50 8.59
C THR A 160 26.66 2.88 7.13
N GLU A 161 26.23 1.99 6.25
CA GLU A 161 26.07 2.27 4.83
C GLU A 161 24.62 2.56 4.50
N THR A 162 24.40 3.57 3.65
CA THR A 162 23.06 3.96 3.21
C THR A 162 23.01 4.00 1.68
N ASP A 163 22.08 3.25 1.11
CA ASP A 163 21.77 3.29 -0.33
C ASP A 163 20.38 3.87 -0.55
N THR A 164 20.23 4.70 -1.58
CA THR A 164 18.96 5.35 -1.92
C THR A 164 18.62 5.16 -3.40
N VAL A 165 17.48 4.51 -3.63
CA VAL A 165 16.95 4.24 -4.97
C VAL A 165 15.72 5.10 -5.21
N LYS A 166 15.70 5.82 -6.34
CA LYS A 166 14.52 6.58 -6.80
C LYS A 166 13.93 5.91 -8.03
N THR A 167 12.65 5.63 -7.97
CA THR A 167 11.92 4.93 -9.04
C THR A 167 10.65 5.68 -9.39
N ARG A 168 10.24 5.61 -10.65
CA ARG A 168 8.99 6.20 -11.13
C ARG A 168 8.04 5.11 -11.59
N PHE A 169 6.74 5.29 -11.31
CA PHE A 169 5.69 4.35 -11.70
C PHE A 169 4.56 5.09 -12.40
N LEU A 170 4.04 4.48 -13.46
CA LEU A 170 2.85 4.94 -14.17
C LEU A 170 1.65 4.10 -13.72
N PHE A 171 0.64 4.74 -13.17
CA PHE A 171 -0.65 4.15 -12.83
C PHE A 171 -1.60 4.30 -14.01
N ARG A 172 -1.94 3.20 -14.64
CA ARG A 172 -2.84 3.16 -15.80
C ARG A 172 -4.30 3.11 -15.39
N ARG A 173 -5.18 3.60 -16.23
CA ARG A 173 -6.63 3.59 -16.00
C ARG A 173 -7.24 2.19 -15.91
N ASN A 174 -6.57 1.17 -16.43
CA ASN A 174 -6.96 -0.24 -16.34
C ASN A 174 -6.45 -0.92 -15.04
N GLY A 175 -5.87 -0.18 -14.12
CA GLY A 175 -5.36 -0.66 -12.85
C GLY A 175 -3.91 -1.15 -12.86
N GLN A 176 -3.26 -1.29 -14.01
CA GLN A 176 -1.85 -1.70 -14.07
C GLN A 176 -0.93 -0.61 -13.55
N ILE A 177 0.15 -1.02 -12.88
CA ILE A 177 1.19 -0.15 -12.36
C ILE A 177 2.51 -0.55 -13.03
N ILE A 178 3.10 0.38 -13.79
CA ILE A 178 4.27 0.08 -14.62
C ILE A 178 5.46 0.91 -14.13
N GLU A 179 6.56 0.23 -13.84
CA GLU A 179 7.82 0.90 -13.59
C GLU A 179 8.32 1.57 -14.88
N LEU A 180 8.68 2.85 -14.76
CA LEU A 180 9.23 3.62 -15.86
C LEU A 180 10.76 3.55 -15.80
N ALA A 181 11.40 3.30 -16.94
CA ALA A 181 12.84 3.38 -17.04
C ALA A 181 13.33 4.78 -16.64
N ASN A 182 14.46 4.81 -15.93
CA ASN A 182 15.14 6.05 -15.54
C ASN A 182 15.87 6.67 -16.74
#